data_f3734a0cef893578999e483ec674d1bc
#
_entry.id   f3734a0cef893578999e483ec674d1bc
#
_cell.length_a   1.000
_cell.length_b   1.000
_cell.length_c   1.000
_cell.angle_alpha   90.00
_cell.angle_beta   90.00
_cell.angle_gamma   90.00
#
_symmetry.space_group_name_H-M   'P 1'
#
loop_
_entity.id
_entity.type
_entity.pdbx_description
1 polymer ?
#
loop_
_entity_poly.entity_id
_entity_poly.type
_entity_poly.pdbx_seq_one_letter_code
_entity_poly.pdbx_strand_id
1 'polypeptide(L)'
;MRNVKNIDCDLCVIGGGMSGLCAAVTAARLGLKVVLVQDRNVLGGNASSEVRMWIRGAGLHFSEYREGGLIEELALENMYYNPDMNYSVWDGVLYNKVVSESNITPLLGATCVGATCDGNVIKSVSAWGLQSYNSYEIYAKYFADCSGDCILAEFINAKIMSGRESKDMFGEPMAQDECDGMTMGNTCMVQLRKGKQKPAPPLPFTSDLTERVQRRIDIKNNNWDRENFWWLEFGGDDDALHNAEKHNDTAVKAAFSAYSTIEKHAGDDFDM
;
A
#
# COMPACT_ATOMS: atom_id res chain seq x y z
N MET A 1 9.76 31.78 -5.48
CA MET A 1 10.90 31.09 -4.80
C MET A 1 10.36 29.82 -4.19
N ARG A 2 11.04 28.70 -4.35
CA ARG A 2 10.66 27.46 -3.64
C ARG A 2 10.91 27.67 -2.15
N ASN A 3 9.93 27.38 -1.32
CA ASN A 3 10.09 27.42 0.14
C ASN A 3 10.74 26.12 0.60
N VAL A 4 12.03 26.18 0.95
CA VAL A 4 12.78 25.04 1.48
C VAL A 4 12.70 25.05 3.00
N LYS A 5 12.21 23.96 3.58
CA LYS A 5 12.14 23.75 5.02
C LYS A 5 13.18 22.71 5.43
N ASN A 6 14.11 23.11 6.29
CA ASN A 6 15.10 22.21 6.87
C ASN A 6 14.53 21.61 8.16
N ILE A 7 14.66 20.29 8.32
CA ILE A 7 14.17 19.54 9.48
C ILE A 7 15.29 18.65 10.00
N ASP A 8 15.58 18.74 11.30
CA ASP A 8 16.55 17.88 11.99
C ASP A 8 15.81 16.85 12.84
N CYS A 9 16.20 15.57 12.71
CA CYS A 9 15.63 14.47 13.48
C CYS A 9 16.69 13.39 13.80
N ASP A 10 16.28 12.39 14.57
CA ASP A 10 17.12 11.22 14.84
C ASP A 10 16.93 10.15 13.77
N LEU A 11 15.68 9.95 13.34
CA LEU A 11 15.29 8.98 12.32
C LEU A 11 14.37 9.62 11.28
N CYS A 12 14.72 9.49 10.01
CA CYS A 12 13.85 9.78 8.88
C CYS A 12 13.31 8.47 8.30
N VAL A 13 11.98 8.29 8.29
CA VAL A 13 11.31 7.14 7.72
C VAL A 13 10.66 7.56 6.41
N ILE A 14 11.02 6.90 5.32
CA ILE A 14 10.49 7.12 3.97
C ILE A 14 9.45 6.03 3.67
N GLY A 15 8.20 6.44 3.50
CA GLY A 15 7.05 5.56 3.36
C GLY A 15 6.29 5.33 4.67
N GLY A 16 5.02 5.76 4.69
CA GLY A 16 4.09 5.61 5.81
C GLY A 16 3.16 4.41 5.66
N GLY A 17 3.58 3.37 4.93
CA GLY A 17 2.96 2.05 4.93
C GLY A 17 3.02 1.42 6.32
N MET A 18 2.50 0.20 6.49
CA MET A 18 2.46 -0.46 7.81
C MET A 18 3.86 -0.60 8.42
N SER A 19 4.88 -0.92 7.64
CA SER A 19 6.27 -1.03 8.12
C SER A 19 6.81 0.30 8.64
N GLY A 20 6.63 1.38 7.84
CA GLY A 20 7.11 2.70 8.23
C GLY A 20 6.34 3.32 9.39
N LEU A 21 5.02 3.11 9.43
CA LEU A 21 4.20 3.51 10.58
C LEU A 21 4.69 2.83 11.87
N CYS A 22 4.87 1.52 11.84
CA CYS A 22 5.36 0.76 13.00
C CYS A 22 6.77 1.18 13.40
N ALA A 23 7.66 1.41 12.45
CA ALA A 23 9.02 1.90 12.71
C ALA A 23 9.00 3.28 13.36
N ALA A 24 8.21 4.21 12.82
CA ALA A 24 8.11 5.58 13.32
C ALA A 24 7.54 5.63 14.74
N VAL A 25 6.42 4.94 15.00
CA VAL A 25 5.79 4.90 16.32
C VAL A 25 6.72 4.25 17.35
N THR A 26 7.35 3.14 17.00
CA THR A 26 8.28 2.45 17.91
C THR A 26 9.47 3.34 18.25
N ALA A 27 10.09 3.97 17.25
CA ALA A 27 11.21 4.87 17.47
C ALA A 27 10.84 6.08 18.33
N ALA A 28 9.67 6.67 18.09
CA ALA A 28 9.17 7.79 18.88
C ALA A 28 8.92 7.42 20.36
N ARG A 29 8.35 6.24 20.61
CA ARG A 29 8.15 5.69 21.96
C ARG A 29 9.46 5.40 22.69
N LEU A 30 10.52 5.12 21.93
CA LEU A 30 11.89 4.98 22.49
C LEU A 30 12.60 6.33 22.68
N GLY A 31 11.91 7.46 22.44
CA GLY A 31 12.41 8.80 22.69
C GLY A 31 13.11 9.47 21.53
N LEU A 32 13.12 8.84 20.33
CA LEU A 32 13.73 9.45 19.14
C LEU A 32 12.79 10.49 18.51
N LYS A 33 13.37 11.55 17.97
CA LYS A 33 12.67 12.48 17.08
C LYS A 33 12.59 11.87 15.69
N VAL A 34 11.39 11.70 15.18
CA VAL A 34 11.12 11.01 13.91
C VAL A 34 10.46 11.96 12.90
N VAL A 35 10.92 11.93 11.67
CA VAL A 35 10.18 12.48 10.52
C VAL A 35 9.67 11.30 9.69
N LEU A 36 8.35 11.26 9.45
CA LEU A 36 7.70 10.26 8.62
C LEU A 36 7.23 10.90 7.33
N VAL A 37 7.87 10.54 6.22
CA VAL A 37 7.53 11.03 4.87
C VAL A 37 6.61 10.02 4.20
N GLN A 38 5.43 10.48 3.75
CA GLN A 38 4.45 9.64 3.05
C GLN A 38 3.90 10.38 1.84
N ASP A 39 3.98 9.77 0.68
CA ASP A 39 3.53 10.32 -0.60
C ASP A 39 2.00 10.46 -0.69
N ARG A 40 1.26 9.60 -0.02
CA ARG A 40 -0.20 9.62 0.06
C ARG A 40 -0.69 10.45 1.24
N ASN A 41 -1.96 10.88 1.17
CA ASN A 41 -2.58 11.62 2.27
C ASN A 41 -3.08 10.72 3.41
N VAL A 42 -3.00 9.40 3.23
CA VAL A 42 -3.37 8.39 4.22
C VAL A 42 -2.15 7.53 4.57
N LEU A 43 -2.16 7.00 5.79
CA LEU A 43 -1.16 6.06 6.29
C LEU A 43 -1.63 4.61 6.06
N GLY A 44 -0.71 3.66 6.16
CA GLY A 44 -1.01 2.24 6.05
C GLY A 44 -0.63 1.60 4.72
N GLY A 45 -0.30 2.39 3.70
CA GLY A 45 0.09 1.86 2.38
C GLY A 45 -1.00 0.97 1.79
N ASN A 46 -0.67 -0.27 1.45
CA ASN A 46 -1.63 -1.23 0.89
C ASN A 46 -2.76 -1.61 1.87
N ALA A 47 -2.57 -1.43 3.18
CA ALA A 47 -3.62 -1.67 4.17
C ALA A 47 -4.57 -0.47 4.36
N SER A 48 -4.29 0.69 3.76
CA SER A 48 -5.16 1.87 3.80
C SER A 48 -6.46 1.70 3.00
N SER A 49 -7.36 2.67 3.10
CA SER A 49 -8.59 2.72 2.31
C SER A 49 -8.35 2.75 0.79
N GLU A 50 -7.16 3.13 0.34
CA GLU A 50 -6.84 3.24 -1.09
C GLU A 50 -6.70 1.87 -1.76
N VAL A 51 -6.06 0.89 -1.10
CA VAL A 51 -5.88 -0.47 -1.66
C VAL A 51 -6.70 -1.51 -0.90
N ARG A 52 -6.97 -1.28 0.40
CA ARG A 52 -7.80 -2.12 1.28
C ARG A 52 -7.31 -3.55 1.42
N MET A 53 -5.99 -3.74 1.32
CA MET A 53 -5.40 -5.04 1.59
C MET A 53 -5.26 -5.21 3.09
N TRP A 54 -5.92 -6.19 3.65
CA TRP A 54 -5.84 -6.49 5.08
C TRP A 54 -4.48 -7.05 5.50
N ILE A 55 -4.11 -6.76 6.74
CA ILE A 55 -2.90 -7.33 7.35
C ILE A 55 -3.20 -8.78 7.72
N ARG A 56 -2.46 -9.72 7.16
CA ARG A 56 -2.71 -11.15 7.40
C ARG A 56 -1.66 -11.78 8.33
N GLY A 57 -0.49 -12.06 7.89
CA GLY A 57 0.52 -12.80 8.65
C GLY A 57 0.15 -14.27 8.89
N ALA A 58 0.64 -14.84 9.98
CA ALA A 58 0.51 -16.26 10.29
C ALA A 58 -0.92 -16.74 10.64
N GLY A 59 -1.83 -15.83 10.98
CA GLY A 59 -3.20 -16.13 11.41
C GLY A 59 -4.15 -16.67 10.33
N LEU A 60 -3.66 -16.90 9.10
CA LEU A 60 -4.51 -17.32 7.98
C LEU A 60 -5.23 -18.65 8.21
N HIS A 61 -4.57 -19.59 8.87
CA HIS A 61 -5.06 -20.95 9.09
C HIS A 61 -5.43 -21.26 10.54
N PHE A 62 -4.84 -20.52 11.49
CA PHE A 62 -5.03 -20.72 12.92
C PHE A 62 -5.19 -19.37 13.62
N SER A 63 -6.31 -19.19 14.30
CA SER A 63 -6.65 -17.91 14.95
C SER A 63 -5.66 -17.46 16.03
N GLU A 64 -4.90 -18.41 16.61
CA GLU A 64 -3.87 -18.13 17.60
C GLU A 64 -2.55 -17.64 17.00
N TYR A 65 -2.32 -17.87 15.72
CA TYR A 65 -1.11 -17.44 15.00
C TYR A 65 -1.31 -16.05 14.45
N ARG A 66 -0.97 -15.03 15.21
CA ARG A 66 -1.06 -13.64 14.81
C ARG A 66 0.17 -12.85 15.24
N GLU A 67 0.41 -11.75 14.57
CA GLU A 67 1.43 -10.79 14.98
C GLU A 67 0.99 -10.07 16.24
N GLY A 68 1.92 -9.94 17.18
CA GLY A 68 1.75 -9.17 18.40
C GLY A 68 2.21 -7.71 18.27
N GLY A 69 2.48 -7.09 19.42
CA GLY A 69 3.06 -5.75 19.49
C GLY A 69 2.16 -4.67 18.88
N LEU A 70 2.74 -3.75 18.11
CA LEU A 70 2.02 -2.60 17.58
C LEU A 70 0.91 -3.01 16.58
N ILE A 71 1.09 -4.08 15.84
CA ILE A 71 0.05 -4.59 14.93
C ILE A 71 -1.18 -5.06 15.70
N GLU A 72 -0.98 -5.77 16.81
CA GLU A 72 -2.08 -6.17 17.70
C GLU A 72 -2.76 -4.95 18.35
N GLU A 73 -1.98 -3.98 18.81
CA GLU A 73 -2.48 -2.72 19.36
C GLU A 73 -3.40 -2.00 18.36
N LEU A 74 -2.96 -1.86 17.12
CA LEU A 74 -3.75 -1.27 16.03
C LEU A 74 -5.03 -2.07 15.73
N ALA A 75 -4.95 -3.39 15.74
CA ALA A 75 -6.12 -4.25 15.53
C ALA A 75 -7.16 -4.08 16.65
N LEU A 76 -6.74 -4.02 17.91
CA LEU A 76 -7.61 -3.80 19.06
C LEU A 76 -8.25 -2.41 19.03
N GLU A 77 -7.49 -1.37 18.70
CA GLU A 77 -8.02 -0.02 18.54
C GLU A 77 -9.01 0.05 17.37
N ASN A 78 -8.72 -0.62 16.26
CA ASN A 78 -9.66 -0.69 15.15
C ASN A 78 -10.97 -1.36 15.55
N MET A 79 -10.93 -2.45 16.30
CA MET A 79 -12.14 -3.09 16.82
C MET A 79 -12.93 -2.15 17.72
N TYR A 80 -12.26 -1.33 18.53
CA TYR A 80 -12.89 -0.42 19.46
C TYR A 80 -13.50 0.81 18.78
N TYR A 81 -12.75 1.46 17.89
CA TYR A 81 -13.16 2.72 17.25
C TYR A 81 -13.92 2.52 15.93
N ASN A 82 -13.88 1.34 15.35
CA ASN A 82 -14.39 1.02 14.02
C ASN A 82 -15.21 -0.28 14.02
N PRO A 83 -16.31 -0.34 14.78
CA PRO A 83 -17.11 -1.57 14.90
C PRO A 83 -17.72 -2.03 13.56
N ASP A 84 -17.96 -1.11 12.64
CA ASP A 84 -18.52 -1.39 11.32
C ASP A 84 -17.44 -1.75 10.26
N MET A 85 -16.16 -1.86 10.67
CA MET A 85 -15.03 -2.19 9.80
C MET A 85 -14.92 -1.30 8.56
N ASN A 86 -15.19 -0.02 8.71
CA ASN A 86 -15.11 0.99 7.65
C ASN A 86 -13.66 1.38 7.39
N TYR A 87 -13.21 1.30 6.13
CA TYR A 87 -11.82 1.61 5.78
C TYR A 87 -11.44 3.09 5.98
N SER A 88 -12.37 4.02 5.82
CA SER A 88 -12.08 5.43 6.10
C SER A 88 -11.90 5.70 7.60
N VAL A 89 -12.59 4.95 8.46
CA VAL A 89 -12.39 5.00 9.91
C VAL A 89 -11.07 4.33 10.29
N TRP A 90 -10.71 3.25 9.60
CA TRP A 90 -9.40 2.61 9.76
C TRP A 90 -8.25 3.57 9.46
N ASP A 91 -8.32 4.35 8.36
CA ASP A 91 -7.32 5.40 8.09
C ASP A 91 -7.23 6.40 9.24
N GLY A 92 -8.36 6.73 9.86
CA GLY A 92 -8.40 7.58 11.06
C GLY A 92 -7.70 6.94 12.26
N VAL A 93 -7.83 5.63 12.47
CA VAL A 93 -7.12 4.89 13.52
C VAL A 93 -5.61 4.93 13.30
N LEU A 94 -5.17 4.68 12.07
CA LEU A 94 -3.75 4.76 11.71
C LEU A 94 -3.18 6.17 11.88
N TYR A 95 -3.92 7.18 11.44
CA TYR A 95 -3.55 8.57 11.60
C TYR A 95 -3.45 8.95 13.09
N ASN A 96 -4.45 8.59 13.89
CA ASN A 96 -4.44 8.84 15.33
C ASN A 96 -3.21 8.22 16.01
N LYS A 97 -2.84 7.00 15.62
CA LYS A 97 -1.65 6.31 16.17
C LYS A 97 -0.37 7.12 15.98
N VAL A 98 -0.21 7.74 14.82
CA VAL A 98 0.99 8.53 14.50
C VAL A 98 0.96 9.90 15.18
N VAL A 99 -0.17 10.62 15.09
CA VAL A 99 -0.23 12.02 15.62
C VAL A 99 -0.30 12.09 17.15
N SER A 100 -0.65 10.99 17.79
CA SER A 100 -0.62 10.89 19.26
C SER A 100 0.80 10.79 19.82
N GLU A 101 1.79 10.45 18.98
CA GLU A 101 3.19 10.40 19.37
C GLU A 101 3.85 11.76 19.12
N SER A 102 4.07 12.54 20.17
CA SER A 102 4.60 13.93 20.09
C SER A 102 5.98 14.03 19.44
N ASN A 103 6.74 12.93 19.38
CA ASN A 103 8.05 12.87 18.78
C ASN A 103 8.02 12.58 17.27
N ILE A 104 6.83 12.40 16.65
CA ILE A 104 6.71 12.22 15.21
C ILE A 104 6.28 13.50 14.53
N THR A 105 6.99 13.88 13.48
CA THR A 105 6.57 14.91 12.52
C THR A 105 6.12 14.19 11.23
N PRO A 106 4.82 13.98 11.01
CA PRO A 106 4.32 13.39 9.79
C PRO A 106 4.30 14.42 8.66
N LEU A 107 4.82 14.03 7.50
CA LEU A 107 4.75 14.78 6.24
C LEU A 107 3.91 13.96 5.25
N LEU A 108 2.59 14.09 5.33
CA LEU A 108 1.66 13.42 4.42
C LEU A 108 1.52 14.20 3.12
N GLY A 109 1.30 13.52 2.01
CA GLY A 109 1.30 14.12 0.69
C GLY A 109 2.68 14.69 0.32
N ALA A 110 3.74 14.09 0.80
CA ALA A 110 5.12 14.46 0.50
C ALA A 110 5.91 13.22 0.03
N THR A 111 6.54 13.34 -1.12
CA THR A 111 7.31 12.25 -1.72
C THR A 111 8.80 12.50 -1.60
N CYS A 112 9.58 11.43 -1.36
CA CYS A 112 11.02 11.48 -1.42
C CYS A 112 11.45 11.69 -2.88
N VAL A 113 12.33 12.67 -3.12
CA VAL A 113 12.79 13.04 -4.47
C VAL A 113 14.30 13.04 -4.61
N GLY A 114 15.02 12.66 -3.58
CA GLY A 114 16.48 12.58 -3.60
C GLY A 114 17.10 12.37 -2.24
N ALA A 115 18.39 12.06 -2.25
CA ALA A 115 19.22 11.95 -1.06
C ALA A 115 20.59 12.52 -1.30
N THR A 116 21.24 13.03 -0.25
CA THR A 116 22.63 13.48 -0.27
C THR A 116 23.48 12.54 0.57
N CYS A 117 24.57 12.05 -0.02
CA CYS A 117 25.51 11.15 0.63
C CYS A 117 26.92 11.75 0.75
N ASP A 118 27.63 11.33 1.76
CA ASP A 118 29.08 11.51 1.90
C ASP A 118 29.72 10.12 1.99
N GLY A 119 30.28 9.67 0.89
CA GLY A 119 30.65 8.27 0.73
C GLY A 119 29.45 7.34 0.86
N ASN A 120 29.50 6.41 1.80
CA ASN A 120 28.43 5.45 2.08
C ASN A 120 27.48 5.92 3.21
N VAL A 121 27.54 7.19 3.61
CA VAL A 121 26.72 7.73 4.69
C VAL A 121 25.70 8.72 4.13
N ILE A 122 24.42 8.44 4.31
CA ILE A 122 23.34 9.37 3.96
C ILE A 122 23.40 10.54 4.95
N LYS A 123 23.39 11.77 4.43
CA LYS A 123 23.38 13.01 5.23
C LYS A 123 21.99 13.62 5.32
N SER A 124 21.26 13.62 4.23
CA SER A 124 19.93 14.16 4.16
C SER A 124 19.08 13.47 3.09
N VAL A 125 17.77 13.66 3.22
CA VAL A 125 16.78 13.27 2.22
C VAL A 125 15.99 14.51 1.83
N SER A 126 15.81 14.69 0.52
CA SER A 126 14.96 15.73 -0.02
C SER A 126 13.55 15.18 -0.28
N ALA A 127 12.52 15.90 0.17
CA ALA A 127 11.15 15.56 -0.10
C ALA A 127 10.37 16.74 -0.68
N TRP A 128 9.35 16.42 -1.49
CA TRP A 128 8.49 17.38 -2.15
C TRP A 128 7.04 17.20 -1.70
N GLY A 129 6.45 18.28 -1.17
CA GLY A 129 5.04 18.31 -0.79
C GLY A 129 4.16 18.48 -2.02
N LEU A 130 3.40 17.46 -2.37
CA LEU A 130 2.58 17.38 -3.58
C LEU A 130 1.47 18.44 -3.64
N GLN A 131 0.94 18.84 -2.50
CA GLN A 131 -0.14 19.83 -2.39
C GLN A 131 0.36 21.20 -1.95
N SER A 132 1.36 21.23 -1.07
CA SER A 132 1.90 22.45 -0.50
C SER A 132 2.96 23.12 -1.37
N TYR A 133 3.54 22.37 -2.33
CA TYR A 133 4.69 22.77 -3.14
C TYR A 133 5.90 23.22 -2.33
N ASN A 134 5.99 22.82 -1.07
CA ASN A 134 7.17 23.02 -0.23
C ASN A 134 8.22 21.96 -0.57
N SER A 135 9.49 22.35 -0.56
CA SER A 135 10.61 21.42 -0.49
C SER A 135 11.01 21.23 0.97
N TYR A 136 11.34 20.00 1.32
CA TYR A 136 11.87 19.63 2.63
C TYR A 136 13.26 19.06 2.44
N GLU A 137 14.21 19.49 3.28
CA GLU A 137 15.52 18.89 3.42
C GLU A 137 15.62 18.33 4.82
N ILE A 138 15.69 17.03 4.95
CA ILE A 138 15.57 16.29 6.21
C ILE A 138 16.92 15.71 6.57
N TYR A 139 17.51 16.20 7.64
CA TYR A 139 18.78 15.74 8.19
C TYR A 139 18.49 14.75 9.32
N ALA A 140 19.08 13.56 9.26
CA ALA A 140 18.87 12.54 10.28
C ALA A 140 20.15 11.76 10.58
N LYS A 141 20.20 11.12 11.74
CA LYS A 141 21.25 10.16 12.09
C LYS A 141 21.05 8.83 11.39
N TYR A 142 19.78 8.44 11.22
CA TYR A 142 19.38 7.18 10.60
C TYR A 142 18.26 7.43 9.59
N PHE A 143 18.25 6.61 8.55
CA PHE A 143 17.22 6.61 7.50
C PHE A 143 16.67 5.20 7.33
N ALA A 144 15.35 5.09 7.25
CA ALA A 144 14.67 3.83 6.99
C ALA A 144 13.87 3.95 5.68
N ASP A 145 14.18 3.10 4.71
CA ASP A 145 13.38 2.95 3.50
C ASP A 145 12.24 1.97 3.76
N CYS A 146 11.04 2.50 3.83
CA CYS A 146 9.77 1.78 4.00
C CYS A 146 8.80 2.12 2.86
N SER A 147 9.33 2.59 1.73
CA SER A 147 8.55 3.04 0.57
C SER A 147 7.80 1.91 -0.16
N GLY A 148 8.19 0.66 0.05
CA GLY A 148 7.70 -0.49 -0.70
C GLY A 148 8.50 -0.80 -1.96
N ASP A 149 9.07 0.25 -2.59
CA ASP A 149 9.75 0.17 -3.88
C ASP A 149 11.24 0.52 -3.80
N CYS A 150 11.81 0.58 -2.59
CA CYS A 150 13.23 0.87 -2.34
C CYS A 150 13.70 2.20 -2.94
N ILE A 151 12.86 3.24 -2.95
CA ILE A 151 13.18 4.51 -3.61
C ILE A 151 14.41 5.21 -3.05
N LEU A 152 14.64 5.11 -1.74
CA LEU A 152 15.85 5.68 -1.13
C LEU A 152 17.09 4.92 -1.58
N ALA A 153 17.02 3.60 -1.68
CA ALA A 153 18.13 2.77 -2.15
C ALA A 153 18.53 3.12 -3.60
N GLU A 154 17.56 3.44 -4.45
CA GLU A 154 17.82 3.93 -5.80
C GLU A 154 18.56 5.27 -5.78
N PHE A 155 18.10 6.26 -5.01
CA PHE A 155 18.76 7.59 -4.95
C PHE A 155 20.18 7.55 -4.42
N ILE A 156 20.53 6.57 -3.60
CA ILE A 156 21.88 6.40 -3.07
C ILE A 156 22.72 5.38 -3.84
N ASN A 157 22.20 4.86 -4.95
CA ASN A 157 22.82 3.83 -5.76
C ASN A 157 23.25 2.59 -4.95
N ALA A 158 22.41 2.17 -4.01
CA ALA A 158 22.59 0.93 -3.26
C ALA A 158 22.31 -0.29 -4.17
N LYS A 159 22.84 -1.45 -3.79
CA LYS A 159 22.55 -2.68 -4.50
C LYS A 159 21.09 -3.08 -4.29
N ILE A 160 20.32 -3.14 -5.36
CA ILE A 160 18.93 -3.56 -5.38
C ILE A 160 18.81 -4.89 -6.13
N MET A 161 17.87 -5.73 -5.72
CA MET A 161 17.46 -6.94 -6.42
C MET A 161 15.97 -6.85 -6.71
N SER A 162 15.57 -7.28 -7.90
CA SER A 162 14.19 -7.33 -8.35
C SER A 162 13.89 -8.67 -9.03
N GLY A 163 12.64 -9.10 -9.03
CA GLY A 163 12.22 -10.39 -9.53
C GLY A 163 12.35 -11.50 -8.48
N ARG A 164 12.34 -12.76 -8.96
CA ARG A 164 12.44 -13.92 -8.08
C ARG A 164 13.82 -14.56 -8.22
N GLU A 165 14.47 -14.80 -7.09
CA GLU A 165 15.75 -15.50 -7.02
C GLU A 165 15.59 -17.01 -7.23
N SER A 166 16.68 -17.64 -7.68
CA SER A 166 16.77 -19.11 -7.76
C SER A 166 17.09 -19.70 -6.38
N LYS A 167 16.70 -20.97 -6.17
CA LYS A 167 16.98 -21.72 -4.94
C LYS A 167 18.47 -21.79 -4.58
N ASP A 168 19.33 -21.83 -5.60
CA ASP A 168 20.77 -21.94 -5.40
C ASP A 168 21.41 -20.62 -4.91
N MET A 169 20.72 -19.49 -5.12
CA MET A 169 21.23 -18.17 -4.76
C MET A 169 21.34 -17.96 -3.24
N PHE A 170 20.34 -18.46 -2.49
CA PHE A 170 20.26 -18.32 -1.03
C PHE A 170 19.97 -19.64 -0.30
N GLY A 171 19.95 -20.78 -1.02
CA GLY A 171 19.71 -22.09 -0.43
C GLY A 171 18.25 -22.32 0.00
N GLU A 172 17.30 -21.68 -0.65
CA GLU A 172 15.87 -21.76 -0.31
C GLU A 172 15.18 -22.89 -1.09
N PRO A 173 14.81 -24.01 -0.43
CA PRO A 173 14.30 -25.19 -1.13
C PRO A 173 12.95 -24.97 -1.82
N MET A 174 12.18 -23.95 -1.41
CA MET A 174 10.89 -23.61 -2.00
C MET A 174 10.99 -22.58 -3.13
N ALA A 175 12.17 -21.99 -3.36
CA ALA A 175 12.39 -21.11 -4.49
C ALA A 175 12.45 -21.88 -5.81
N GLN A 176 12.27 -21.18 -6.90
CA GLN A 176 12.33 -21.77 -8.24
C GLN A 176 13.76 -22.14 -8.67
N ASP A 177 13.89 -22.96 -9.72
CA ASP A 177 15.20 -23.42 -10.19
C ASP A 177 16.02 -22.30 -10.82
N GLU A 178 15.38 -21.39 -11.56
CA GLU A 178 16.05 -20.28 -12.26
C GLU A 178 15.47 -18.96 -11.80
N CYS A 179 16.29 -17.91 -11.72
CA CYS A 179 15.82 -16.57 -11.42
C CYS A 179 15.07 -15.98 -12.63
N ASP A 180 14.07 -15.14 -12.34
CA ASP A 180 13.30 -14.43 -13.37
C ASP A 180 12.95 -12.99 -12.93
N GLY A 181 12.33 -12.23 -13.83
CA GLY A 181 11.90 -10.84 -13.59
C GLY A 181 10.49 -10.70 -13.03
N MET A 182 9.84 -11.77 -12.60
CA MET A 182 8.46 -11.73 -12.11
C MET A 182 8.37 -10.98 -10.77
N THR A 183 7.43 -10.04 -10.69
CA THR A 183 7.14 -9.25 -9.50
C THR A 183 5.67 -9.35 -9.14
N MET A 184 5.27 -8.76 -8.00
CA MET A 184 3.86 -8.52 -7.72
C MET A 184 3.32 -7.48 -8.68
N GLY A 185 2.11 -7.73 -9.22
CA GLY A 185 1.44 -6.79 -10.10
C GLY A 185 0.85 -5.59 -9.36
N ASN A 186 0.53 -4.54 -10.12
CA ASN A 186 -0.27 -3.43 -9.63
C ASN A 186 -1.72 -3.87 -9.43
N THR A 187 -2.33 -3.49 -8.32
CA THR A 187 -3.67 -3.93 -7.94
C THR A 187 -4.67 -2.78 -7.98
N CYS A 188 -5.80 -3.02 -8.61
CA CYS A 188 -7.02 -2.23 -8.45
C CYS A 188 -8.09 -3.08 -7.77
N MET A 189 -8.77 -2.55 -6.77
CA MET A 189 -9.80 -3.27 -6.06
C MET A 189 -11.18 -2.67 -6.25
N VAL A 190 -12.15 -3.52 -6.56
CA VAL A 190 -13.58 -3.19 -6.58
C VAL A 190 -14.24 -3.90 -5.42
N GLN A 191 -15.00 -3.17 -4.63
CA GLN A 191 -15.84 -3.72 -3.57
C GLN A 191 -17.30 -3.66 -4.01
N LEU A 192 -17.99 -4.80 -4.02
CA LEU A 192 -19.40 -4.90 -4.34
C LEU A 192 -20.21 -5.13 -3.06
N ARG A 193 -21.43 -4.68 -3.04
CA ARG A 193 -22.42 -4.97 -1.98
C ARG A 193 -23.75 -5.36 -2.58
N LYS A 194 -24.56 -6.10 -1.84
CA LYS A 194 -25.96 -6.34 -2.25
C LYS A 194 -26.74 -5.03 -2.27
N GLY A 195 -27.39 -4.74 -3.34
CA GLY A 195 -28.20 -3.54 -3.57
C GLY A 195 -29.38 -3.81 -4.48
N LYS A 196 -30.27 -2.83 -4.59
CA LYS A 196 -31.44 -2.87 -5.49
C LYS A 196 -31.39 -1.72 -6.50
N GLN A 197 -30.21 -1.21 -6.80
CA GLN A 197 -30.10 -0.13 -7.77
C GLN A 197 -30.25 -0.69 -9.19
N LYS A 198 -30.83 0.11 -10.07
CA LYS A 198 -30.85 -0.24 -11.49
C LYS A 198 -29.42 -0.19 -12.03
N PRO A 199 -29.00 -1.20 -12.80
CA PRO A 199 -27.72 -1.18 -13.44
C PRO A 199 -27.52 0.11 -14.24
N ALA A 200 -26.37 0.75 -14.06
CA ALA A 200 -25.97 1.86 -14.90
C ALA A 200 -25.52 1.33 -16.29
N PRO A 201 -25.78 2.07 -17.38
CA PRO A 201 -25.25 1.65 -18.67
C PRO A 201 -23.71 1.60 -18.61
N PRO A 202 -23.08 0.58 -19.23
CA PRO A 202 -21.64 0.45 -19.22
C PRO A 202 -20.97 1.68 -19.85
N LEU A 203 -19.86 2.11 -19.28
CA LEU A 203 -19.08 3.21 -19.83
C LEU A 203 -18.46 2.81 -21.19
N PRO A 204 -18.34 3.73 -22.16
CA PRO A 204 -17.90 3.39 -23.53
C PRO A 204 -16.53 2.73 -23.65
N PHE A 205 -15.66 2.89 -22.65
CA PHE A 205 -14.32 2.28 -22.63
C PHE A 205 -14.31 0.87 -22.01
N THR A 206 -15.44 0.38 -21.50
CA THR A 206 -15.51 -0.95 -20.88
C THR A 206 -15.61 -2.05 -21.93
N SER A 207 -15.08 -3.21 -21.60
CA SER A 207 -15.16 -4.44 -22.39
C SER A 207 -15.83 -5.55 -21.61
N ASP A 208 -16.41 -6.51 -22.32
CA ASP A 208 -17.01 -7.69 -21.73
C ASP A 208 -15.90 -8.65 -21.24
N LEU A 209 -15.88 -8.93 -19.95
CA LEU A 209 -14.93 -9.82 -19.30
C LEU A 209 -15.58 -11.16 -18.88
N THR A 210 -16.72 -11.52 -19.43
CA THR A 210 -17.49 -12.72 -19.02
C THR A 210 -16.62 -13.96 -18.91
N GLU A 211 -15.79 -14.28 -19.90
CA GLU A 211 -14.92 -15.46 -19.88
C GLU A 211 -13.90 -15.44 -18.73
N ARG A 212 -13.40 -14.26 -18.36
CA ARG A 212 -12.39 -14.09 -17.30
C ARG A 212 -13.00 -14.10 -15.90
N VAL A 213 -14.18 -13.55 -15.73
CA VAL A 213 -14.79 -13.37 -14.42
C VAL A 213 -15.83 -14.44 -14.08
N GLN A 214 -16.34 -15.20 -15.06
CA GLN A 214 -17.41 -16.19 -14.88
C GLN A 214 -17.11 -17.18 -13.76
N ARG A 215 -15.93 -17.79 -13.78
CA ARG A 215 -15.52 -18.74 -12.73
C ARG A 215 -15.57 -18.10 -11.33
N ARG A 216 -15.24 -16.83 -11.23
CA ARG A 216 -15.22 -16.10 -9.98
C ARG A 216 -16.62 -15.72 -9.53
N ILE A 217 -17.52 -15.40 -10.47
CA ILE A 217 -18.94 -15.20 -10.21
C ILE A 217 -19.54 -16.50 -9.67
N ASP A 218 -19.29 -17.63 -10.32
CA ASP A 218 -19.83 -18.94 -9.92
C ASP A 218 -19.35 -19.35 -8.52
N ILE A 219 -18.08 -19.13 -8.21
CA ILE A 219 -17.52 -19.40 -6.87
C ILE A 219 -18.16 -18.51 -5.82
N LYS A 220 -18.36 -17.24 -6.12
CA LYS A 220 -18.90 -16.26 -5.18
C LYS A 220 -20.41 -16.38 -4.99
N ASN A 221 -21.17 -16.85 -5.95
CA ASN A 221 -22.62 -17.06 -5.82
C ASN A 221 -23.03 -17.96 -4.64
N ASN A 222 -22.08 -18.68 -4.06
CA ASN A 222 -22.32 -19.51 -2.88
C ASN A 222 -21.90 -18.87 -1.54
N ASN A 223 -21.29 -17.67 -1.52
CA ASN A 223 -20.72 -17.12 -0.27
C ASN A 223 -20.68 -15.58 -0.20
N TRP A 224 -21.71 -14.91 -0.67
CA TRP A 224 -21.77 -13.45 -0.85
C TRP A 224 -21.98 -12.61 0.42
N ASP A 225 -22.13 -13.21 1.58
CA ASP A 225 -22.68 -12.51 2.74
C ASP A 225 -21.70 -11.63 3.53
N ARG A 226 -20.40 -11.69 3.31
CA ARG A 226 -19.47 -10.97 4.19
C ARG A 226 -18.38 -10.14 3.51
N GLU A 227 -17.83 -10.56 2.37
CA GLU A 227 -16.73 -9.83 1.75
C GLU A 227 -16.78 -10.00 0.23
N ASN A 228 -17.09 -8.92 -0.45
CA ASN A 228 -17.16 -8.96 -1.90
C ASN A 228 -16.10 -8.07 -2.51
N PHE A 229 -14.85 -8.43 -2.27
CA PHE A 229 -13.68 -7.75 -2.81
C PHE A 229 -13.20 -8.47 -4.07
N TRP A 230 -12.97 -7.68 -5.12
CA TRP A 230 -12.43 -8.11 -6.39
C TRP A 230 -11.09 -7.44 -6.61
N TRP A 231 -10.01 -8.19 -6.43
CA TRP A 231 -8.66 -7.74 -6.75
C TRP A 231 -8.38 -8.04 -8.20
N LEU A 232 -7.99 -6.99 -8.93
CA LEU A 232 -7.60 -7.04 -10.33
C LEU A 232 -6.13 -6.66 -10.38
N GLU A 233 -5.27 -7.60 -10.76
CA GLU A 233 -3.82 -7.45 -10.76
C GLU A 233 -3.27 -7.45 -12.18
N PHE A 234 -2.31 -6.58 -12.44
CA PHE A 234 -1.71 -6.36 -13.76
C PHE A 234 -0.21 -6.11 -13.63
N GLY A 235 0.59 -6.58 -14.61
CA GLY A 235 1.98 -6.23 -14.78
C GLY A 235 2.97 -7.05 -13.98
N GLY A 236 2.61 -8.24 -13.49
CA GLY A 236 3.55 -9.11 -12.79
C GLY A 236 4.70 -9.65 -13.66
N ASP A 237 4.54 -9.62 -14.98
CA ASP A 237 5.50 -10.01 -16.00
C ASP A 237 6.17 -8.82 -16.73
N ASP A 238 5.89 -7.60 -16.28
CA ASP A 238 6.42 -6.35 -16.79
C ASP A 238 6.98 -5.54 -15.61
N ASP A 239 7.72 -4.49 -15.87
CA ASP A 239 8.23 -3.57 -14.85
C ASP A 239 7.06 -2.81 -14.21
N ALA A 240 6.60 -3.32 -13.07
CA ALA A 240 5.44 -2.80 -12.38
C ALA A 240 5.67 -1.40 -11.79
N LEU A 241 6.93 -1.02 -11.54
CA LEU A 241 7.32 0.27 -10.99
C LEU A 241 7.39 1.34 -12.10
N HIS A 242 8.24 1.14 -13.09
CA HIS A 242 8.45 2.14 -14.15
C HIS A 242 7.30 2.23 -15.16
N ASN A 243 6.45 1.21 -15.23
CA ASN A 243 5.24 1.22 -16.06
C ASN A 243 3.94 1.43 -15.23
N ALA A 244 4.05 2.00 -14.03
CA ALA A 244 2.94 2.15 -13.10
C ALA A 244 1.74 2.93 -13.69
N GLU A 245 1.97 3.99 -14.47
CA GLU A 245 0.91 4.75 -15.11
C GLU A 245 0.14 3.92 -16.14
N LYS A 246 0.83 3.11 -16.95
CA LYS A 246 0.22 2.19 -17.92
C LYS A 246 -0.61 1.12 -17.20
N HIS A 247 -0.08 0.57 -16.12
CA HIS A 247 -0.78 -0.44 -15.33
C HIS A 247 -2.00 0.14 -14.62
N ASN A 248 -1.90 1.37 -14.09
CA ASN A 248 -3.02 2.07 -13.49
C ASN A 248 -4.16 2.32 -14.49
N ASP A 249 -3.86 2.82 -15.70
CA ASP A 249 -4.86 2.99 -16.77
C ASP A 249 -5.54 1.66 -17.12
N THR A 250 -4.77 0.58 -17.24
CA THR A 250 -5.28 -0.77 -17.49
C THR A 250 -6.15 -1.26 -16.35
N ALA A 251 -5.72 -1.07 -15.10
CA ALA A 251 -6.44 -1.50 -13.90
C ALA A 251 -7.78 -0.77 -13.76
N VAL A 252 -7.83 0.54 -14.00
CA VAL A 252 -9.07 1.33 -13.98
C VAL A 252 -10.05 0.83 -15.04
N LYS A 253 -9.59 0.65 -16.28
CA LYS A 253 -10.43 0.11 -17.36
C LYS A 253 -10.97 -1.28 -17.03
N ALA A 254 -10.13 -2.15 -16.48
CA ALA A 254 -10.53 -3.49 -16.08
C ALA A 254 -11.49 -3.49 -14.89
N ALA A 255 -11.33 -2.58 -13.92
CA ALA A 255 -12.25 -2.46 -12.78
C ALA A 255 -13.67 -2.14 -13.25
N PHE A 256 -13.84 -1.12 -14.10
CA PHE A 256 -15.15 -0.78 -14.65
C PHE A 256 -15.70 -1.85 -15.60
N SER A 257 -14.85 -2.53 -16.35
CA SER A 257 -15.25 -3.65 -17.21
C SER A 257 -15.71 -4.86 -16.38
N ALA A 258 -15.02 -5.18 -15.29
CA ALA A 258 -15.40 -6.23 -14.37
C ALA A 258 -16.73 -5.89 -13.68
N TYR A 259 -16.89 -4.67 -13.20
CA TYR A 259 -18.14 -4.20 -12.62
C TYR A 259 -19.31 -4.37 -13.60
N SER A 260 -19.22 -3.81 -14.81
CA SER A 260 -20.26 -3.92 -15.82
C SER A 260 -20.60 -5.37 -16.19
N THR A 261 -19.57 -6.24 -16.23
CA THR A 261 -19.79 -7.65 -16.53
C THR A 261 -20.48 -8.37 -15.37
N ILE A 262 -20.09 -8.10 -14.13
CA ILE A 262 -20.72 -8.66 -12.93
C ILE A 262 -22.18 -8.24 -12.84
N GLU A 263 -22.43 -6.96 -13.02
CA GLU A 263 -23.78 -6.38 -12.98
C GLU A 263 -24.71 -7.03 -14.02
N LYS A 264 -24.21 -7.26 -15.24
CA LYS A 264 -24.93 -7.94 -16.31
C LYS A 264 -25.33 -9.39 -15.95
N HIS A 265 -24.47 -10.10 -15.18
CA HIS A 265 -24.65 -11.51 -14.87
C HIS A 265 -25.25 -11.79 -13.48
N ALA A 266 -25.07 -10.90 -12.54
CA ALA A 266 -25.55 -11.05 -11.17
C ALA A 266 -26.96 -10.49 -10.95
N GLY A 267 -27.53 -9.79 -11.93
CA GLY A 267 -28.88 -9.22 -11.86
C GLY A 267 -29.00 -8.14 -10.78
N ASP A 268 -30.21 -8.00 -10.23
CA ASP A 268 -30.57 -6.95 -9.27
C ASP A 268 -29.90 -7.09 -7.88
N ASP A 269 -28.98 -8.02 -7.72
CA ASP A 269 -28.46 -8.40 -6.39
C ASP A 269 -27.20 -7.60 -5.95
N PHE A 270 -26.57 -6.82 -6.83
CA PHE A 270 -25.29 -6.15 -6.51
C PHE A 270 -25.23 -4.67 -6.92
N ASP A 271 -24.51 -3.91 -6.08
CA ASP A 271 -24.23 -2.48 -6.24
C ASP A 271 -22.74 -2.21 -5.90
N MET A 272 -22.13 -1.19 -6.51
CA MET A 272 -20.73 -0.80 -6.28
C MET A 272 -20.61 0.26 -5.19
#